data_78934a7bfe74b3fb2a846c5beb22e315
#
_entry.id   78934a7bfe74b3fb2a846c5beb22e315
#
_cell.length_a   1.000
_cell.length_b   1.000
_cell.length_c   1.000
_cell.angle_alpha   90.00
_cell.angle_beta   90.00
_cell.angle_gamma   90.00
#
_symmetry.space_group_name_H-M   'P 1'
#
loop_
_entity.id
_entity.type
_entity.pdbx_description
1 polymer ?
#
loop_
_entity_poly.entity_id
_entity_poly.type
_entity_poly.pdbx_seq_one_letter_code
_entity_poly.pdbx_strand_id
1 'polypeptide(L)'
;MPSIKVDGLDDVFARLKAIGGDIESVQKRAVYAGMGVIRDEVVKQIEQLPVQKGYLKSKDLPRDVITPREKEQLIMHICIASMDSKNGTVSTAISFDGYTDIKSKKYPNGLPAVLVARSINSGSSVRTKHPFMRQAQAAAKARAIEAAEKAAREALAEMMEG
;
A
#
# COMPACT_ATOMS: atom_id res chain seq x y z
N MET A 1 5.15 4.69 7.09
CA MET A 1 5.15 3.86 5.86
C MET A 1 5.50 2.43 6.24
N PRO A 2 4.70 1.45 5.85
CA PRO A 2 5.04 0.07 6.13
C PRO A 2 6.24 -0.35 5.29
N SER A 3 7.35 -0.65 5.93
CA SER A 3 8.50 -1.31 5.31
C SER A 3 8.47 -2.79 5.69
N ILE A 4 8.58 -3.68 4.72
CA ILE A 4 8.76 -5.11 4.97
C ILE A 4 10.26 -5.36 4.96
N LYS A 5 10.82 -5.74 6.11
CA LYS A 5 12.13 -6.42 6.18
C LYS A 5 11.87 -7.92 6.16
N VAL A 6 12.46 -8.58 5.21
CA VAL A 6 12.50 -10.05 5.16
C VAL A 6 13.81 -10.46 5.81
N ASP A 7 13.77 -10.78 7.11
CA ASP A 7 14.92 -11.28 7.84
C ASP A 7 15.19 -12.75 7.49
N GLY A 8 16.46 -13.12 7.37
CA GLY A 8 16.87 -14.51 7.10
C GLY A 8 17.28 -14.80 5.67
N LEU A 9 17.16 -13.86 4.75
CA LEU A 9 17.64 -14.00 3.37
C LEU A 9 19.03 -13.40 3.13
N ASP A 10 19.59 -12.71 4.11
CA ASP A 10 20.88 -12.00 3.97
C ASP A 10 22.03 -12.95 3.60
N ASP A 11 22.10 -14.13 4.19
CA ASP A 11 23.10 -15.16 3.88
C ASP A 11 22.91 -15.72 2.46
N VAL A 12 21.67 -15.88 2.04
CA VAL A 12 21.34 -16.35 0.68
C VAL A 12 21.71 -15.29 -0.34
N PHE A 13 21.40 -14.03 -0.06
CA PHE A 13 21.80 -12.91 -0.93
C PHE A 13 23.31 -12.74 -1.01
N ALA A 14 24.05 -12.93 0.09
CA ALA A 14 25.51 -12.88 0.09
C ALA A 14 26.12 -13.97 -0.79
N ARG A 15 25.60 -15.20 -0.74
CA ARG A 15 26.03 -16.31 -1.60
C ARG A 15 25.74 -16.06 -3.07
N LEU A 16 24.58 -15.53 -3.40
CA LEU A 16 24.19 -15.17 -4.76
C LEU A 16 25.05 -14.07 -5.34
N LYS A 17 25.38 -13.07 -4.53
CA LYS A 17 26.30 -12.00 -4.94
C LYS A 17 27.67 -12.55 -5.29
N ALA A 18 28.13 -13.56 -4.57
CA ALA A 18 29.38 -14.25 -4.86
C ALA A 18 29.35 -15.03 -6.19
N ILE A 19 28.19 -15.48 -6.64
CA ILE A 19 27.97 -16.19 -7.91
C ILE A 19 27.74 -15.23 -9.08
N GLY A 20 27.58 -13.91 -8.85
CA GLY A 20 27.34 -12.92 -9.89
C GLY A 20 25.85 -12.82 -10.33
N GLY A 21 24.92 -13.31 -9.52
CA GLY A 21 23.50 -13.24 -9.81
C GLY A 21 22.88 -11.85 -9.64
N ASP A 22 21.79 -11.59 -10.35
CA ASP A 22 21.00 -10.35 -10.23
C ASP A 22 20.12 -10.37 -8.98
N ILE A 23 20.73 -10.07 -7.84
CA ILE A 23 20.09 -10.05 -6.52
C ILE A 23 19.00 -8.97 -6.44
N GLU A 24 19.22 -7.84 -7.11
CA GLU A 24 18.27 -6.74 -7.11
C GLU A 24 16.93 -7.15 -7.72
N SER A 25 16.96 -7.93 -8.79
CA SER A 25 15.75 -8.49 -9.40
C SER A 25 14.99 -9.41 -8.45
N VAL A 26 15.70 -10.28 -7.73
CA VAL A 26 15.10 -11.16 -6.71
C VAL A 26 14.46 -10.35 -5.59
N GLN A 27 15.18 -9.34 -5.08
CA GLN A 27 14.65 -8.44 -4.03
C GLN A 27 13.40 -7.69 -4.52
N LYS A 28 13.40 -7.17 -5.74
CA LYS A 28 12.24 -6.49 -6.32
C LYS A 28 11.03 -7.40 -6.43
N ARG A 29 11.21 -8.64 -6.88
CA ARG A 29 10.11 -9.63 -6.95
C ARG A 29 9.57 -9.97 -5.56
N ALA A 30 10.44 -10.18 -4.58
CA ALA A 30 10.06 -10.47 -3.21
C ALA A 30 9.28 -9.30 -2.57
N VAL A 31 9.81 -8.09 -2.68
CA VAL A 31 9.17 -6.88 -2.15
C VAL A 31 7.81 -6.64 -2.81
N TYR A 32 7.73 -6.82 -4.13
CA TYR A 32 6.47 -6.65 -4.85
C TYR A 32 5.40 -7.65 -4.39
N ALA A 33 5.76 -8.92 -4.24
CA ALA A 33 4.84 -9.96 -3.77
C ALA A 33 4.34 -9.67 -2.35
N GLY A 34 5.22 -9.30 -1.44
CA GLY A 34 4.85 -8.93 -0.08
C GLY A 34 3.96 -7.69 -0.01
N MET A 35 4.29 -6.66 -0.81
CA MET A 35 3.48 -5.44 -0.87
C MET A 35 2.12 -5.65 -1.52
N GLY A 36 2.00 -6.60 -2.45
CA GLY A 36 0.71 -7.02 -3.01
C GLY A 36 -0.24 -7.50 -1.92
N VAL A 37 0.24 -8.34 -1.01
CA VAL A 37 -0.56 -8.83 0.13
C VAL A 37 -1.00 -7.69 1.06
N ILE A 38 -0.11 -6.73 1.34
CA ILE A 38 -0.45 -5.55 2.15
C ILE A 38 -1.47 -4.67 1.43
N ARG A 39 -1.29 -4.43 0.11
CA ARG A 39 -2.22 -3.65 -0.70
C ARG A 39 -3.63 -4.24 -0.63
N ASP A 40 -3.77 -5.54 -0.81
CA ASP A 40 -5.06 -6.21 -0.78
C ASP A 40 -5.72 -6.12 0.61
N GLU A 41 -4.92 -6.19 1.68
CA GLU A 41 -5.44 -5.96 3.03
C GLU A 41 -5.84 -4.49 3.26
N VAL A 42 -5.11 -3.51 2.68
CA VAL A 42 -5.50 -2.10 2.73
C VAL A 42 -6.86 -1.90 2.05
N VAL A 43 -7.07 -2.49 0.87
CA VAL A 43 -8.38 -2.46 0.19
C VAL A 43 -9.48 -3.00 1.10
N LYS A 44 -9.25 -4.14 1.72
CA LYS A 44 -10.19 -4.76 2.65
C LYS A 44 -10.50 -3.88 3.87
N GLN A 45 -9.50 -3.23 4.44
CA GLN A 45 -9.69 -2.28 5.53
C GLN A 45 -10.47 -1.03 5.07
N ILE A 46 -10.23 -0.54 3.86
CA ILE A 46 -11.01 0.56 3.27
C ILE A 46 -12.46 0.12 3.07
N GLU A 47 -12.72 -1.09 2.60
CA GLU A 47 -14.07 -1.64 2.44
C GLU A 47 -14.85 -1.73 3.77
N GLN A 48 -14.15 -1.91 4.88
CA GLN A 48 -14.72 -1.96 6.23
C GLN A 48 -14.93 -0.59 6.88
N LEU A 49 -14.45 0.50 6.27
CA LEU A 49 -14.64 1.84 6.81
C LEU A 49 -16.13 2.17 6.97
N PRO A 50 -16.52 2.80 8.08
CA PRO A 50 -17.90 3.21 8.30
C PRO A 50 -18.27 4.32 7.30
N VAL A 51 -19.31 4.08 6.53
CA VAL A 51 -19.86 5.06 5.58
C VAL A 51 -21.25 5.49 6.01
N GLN A 52 -21.58 6.75 5.75
CA GLN A 52 -22.93 7.25 5.94
C GLN A 52 -23.88 6.55 4.96
N LYS A 53 -24.83 5.82 5.50
CA LYS A 53 -25.94 5.26 4.72
C LYS A 53 -27.10 6.25 4.75
N GLY A 54 -27.55 6.71 3.58
CA GLY A 54 -28.74 7.55 3.44
C GLY A 54 -28.52 8.80 2.61
N TYR A 55 -29.61 9.36 2.14
CA TYR A 55 -29.66 10.57 1.32
C TYR A 55 -29.63 11.82 2.22
N LEU A 56 -28.44 12.19 2.70
CA LEU A 56 -28.27 13.53 3.27
C LEU A 56 -27.76 14.47 2.19
N LYS A 57 -28.37 15.66 2.10
CA LYS A 57 -27.83 16.71 1.23
C LYS A 57 -26.43 17.06 1.68
N SER A 58 -25.54 17.38 0.75
CA SER A 58 -24.12 17.66 1.03
C SER A 58 -23.88 18.67 2.17
N LYS A 59 -24.77 19.64 2.30
CA LYS A 59 -24.71 20.65 3.37
C LYS A 59 -25.10 20.13 4.77
N ASP A 60 -25.82 19.03 4.82
CA ASP A 60 -26.33 18.43 6.07
C ASP A 60 -25.45 17.28 6.57
N LEU A 61 -24.40 16.90 5.80
CA LEU A 61 -23.45 15.87 6.19
C LEU A 61 -22.55 16.39 7.33
N PRO A 62 -22.44 15.65 8.45
CA PRO A 62 -21.40 15.90 9.43
C PRO A 62 -20.03 15.85 8.73
N ARG A 63 -19.13 16.75 9.10
CA ARG A 63 -17.79 16.81 8.48
C ARG A 63 -16.93 15.57 8.73
N ASP A 64 -17.31 14.77 9.71
CA ASP A 64 -16.63 13.53 10.10
C ASP A 64 -17.05 12.31 9.24
N VAL A 65 -17.97 12.48 8.33
CA VAL A 65 -18.54 11.37 7.53
C VAL A 65 -17.61 10.97 6.40
N ILE A 66 -17.42 9.64 6.26
CA ILE A 66 -16.81 9.04 5.09
C ILE A 66 -17.95 8.72 4.10
N THR A 67 -17.85 9.23 2.89
CA THR A 67 -18.84 8.97 1.85
C THR A 67 -18.53 7.68 1.09
N PRO A 68 -19.54 6.98 0.54
CA PRO A 68 -19.31 5.84 -0.34
C PRO A 68 -18.40 6.18 -1.52
N ARG A 69 -18.50 7.40 -2.05
CA ARG A 69 -17.66 7.88 -3.15
C ARG A 69 -16.19 8.03 -2.77
N GLU A 70 -15.89 8.58 -1.59
CA GLU A 70 -14.51 8.64 -1.09
C GLU A 70 -13.89 7.25 -0.98
N LYS A 71 -14.65 6.30 -0.48
CA LYS A 71 -14.25 4.91 -0.34
C LYS A 71 -13.96 4.25 -1.70
N GLU A 72 -14.84 4.41 -2.67
CA GLU A 72 -14.67 3.94 -4.03
C GLU A 72 -13.43 4.55 -4.69
N GLN A 73 -13.26 5.86 -4.57
CA GLN A 73 -12.11 6.57 -5.12
C GLN A 73 -10.79 6.11 -4.50
N LEU A 74 -10.74 5.81 -3.20
CA LEU A 74 -9.55 5.25 -2.56
C LEU A 74 -9.19 3.88 -3.13
N ILE A 75 -10.18 3.02 -3.37
CA ILE A 75 -9.96 1.68 -3.94
C ILE A 75 -9.47 1.78 -5.39
N MET A 76 -9.97 2.75 -6.16
CA MET A 76 -9.54 2.97 -7.54
C MET A 76 -8.10 3.48 -7.65
N HIS A 77 -7.65 4.27 -6.68
CA HIS A 77 -6.38 4.99 -6.74
C HIS A 77 -5.25 4.37 -5.91
N ILE A 78 -5.52 3.29 -5.19
CA ILE A 78 -4.48 2.60 -4.42
C ILE A 78 -3.47 1.93 -5.36
N CYS A 79 -2.19 2.12 -5.09
CA CYS A 79 -1.11 1.53 -5.87
C CYS A 79 0.09 1.14 -4.99
N ILE A 80 0.96 0.32 -5.55
CA ILE A 80 2.31 0.11 -5.02
C ILE A 80 3.19 1.15 -5.72
N ALA A 81 3.85 2.00 -4.94
CA ALA A 81 4.74 3.03 -5.47
C ALA A 81 5.93 2.41 -6.22
N SER A 82 6.60 3.21 -7.05
CA SER A 82 7.83 2.77 -7.71
C SER A 82 8.86 2.33 -6.67
N MET A 83 9.58 1.26 -7.01
CA MET A 83 10.62 0.74 -6.13
C MET A 83 11.85 1.63 -6.18
N ASP A 84 12.41 1.91 -5.01
CA ASP A 84 13.69 2.58 -4.84
C ASP A 84 14.74 1.56 -4.40
N SER A 85 15.91 1.60 -5.06
CA SER A 85 17.03 0.72 -4.73
C SER A 85 18.22 1.59 -4.31
N LYS A 86 18.54 1.54 -3.03
CA LYS A 86 19.64 2.28 -2.43
C LYS A 86 20.49 1.39 -1.55
N ASN A 87 21.81 1.44 -1.75
CA ASN A 87 22.76 0.71 -0.92
C ASN A 87 22.47 -0.80 -0.78
N GLY A 88 22.00 -1.42 -1.87
CA GLY A 88 21.63 -2.85 -1.88
C GLY A 88 20.32 -3.19 -1.19
N THR A 89 19.53 -2.18 -0.81
CA THR A 89 18.20 -2.36 -0.23
C THR A 89 17.13 -1.87 -1.20
N VAL A 90 16.15 -2.73 -1.49
CA VAL A 90 14.96 -2.39 -2.27
C VAL A 90 13.82 -2.03 -1.34
N SER A 91 13.20 -0.89 -1.56
CA SER A 91 12.05 -0.42 -0.79
C SER A 91 10.94 0.12 -1.68
N THR A 92 9.72 0.02 -1.21
CA THR A 92 8.53 0.65 -1.80
C THR A 92 7.49 0.92 -0.73
N ALA A 93 6.37 1.50 -1.11
CA ALA A 93 5.28 1.82 -0.21
C ALA A 93 3.93 1.62 -0.90
N ILE A 94 2.87 1.44 -0.11
CA ILE A 94 1.51 1.62 -0.59
C ILE A 94 1.22 3.11 -0.67
N SER A 95 0.70 3.56 -1.79
CA SER A 95 0.36 4.95 -2.07
C SER A 95 -1.01 5.06 -2.72
N PHE A 96 -1.48 6.29 -2.86
CA PHE A 96 -2.70 6.63 -3.59
C PHE A 96 -2.32 7.65 -4.65
N ASP A 97 -2.41 7.26 -5.90
CA ASP A 97 -1.96 8.09 -7.02
C ASP A 97 -3.13 8.72 -7.78
N GLY A 98 -2.85 9.85 -8.42
CA GLY A 98 -3.81 10.56 -9.26
C GLY A 98 -4.81 11.43 -8.51
N TYR A 99 -5.82 11.86 -9.25
CA TYR A 99 -6.87 12.77 -8.78
C TYR A 99 -8.20 12.05 -8.76
N THR A 100 -8.92 12.21 -7.65
CA THR A 100 -10.31 11.73 -7.54
C THR A 100 -11.25 12.59 -8.37
N ASP A 101 -12.45 12.12 -8.57
CA ASP A 101 -13.51 12.91 -9.19
C ASP A 101 -14.24 13.85 -8.20
N ILE A 102 -13.80 13.84 -6.92
CA ILE A 102 -14.33 14.71 -5.88
C ILE A 102 -13.77 16.11 -6.05
N LYS A 103 -14.64 17.06 -6.36
CA LYS A 103 -14.27 18.45 -6.66
C LYS A 103 -14.52 19.38 -5.48
N SER A 104 -13.67 20.38 -5.33
CA SER A 104 -13.83 21.47 -4.39
C SER A 104 -13.43 22.80 -5.02
N LYS A 105 -13.71 23.92 -4.35
CA LYS A 105 -13.26 25.25 -4.82
C LYS A 105 -11.75 25.33 -5.04
N LYS A 106 -10.98 24.68 -4.19
CA LYS A 106 -9.52 24.63 -4.27
C LYS A 106 -9.01 23.63 -5.31
N TYR A 107 -9.78 22.58 -5.57
CA TYR A 107 -9.43 21.50 -6.49
C TYR A 107 -10.56 21.28 -7.51
N PRO A 108 -10.70 22.19 -8.50
CA PRO A 108 -11.80 22.10 -9.47
C PRO A 108 -11.71 20.90 -10.40
N ASN A 109 -10.50 20.36 -10.59
CA ASN A 109 -10.25 19.18 -11.42
C ASN A 109 -10.24 17.86 -10.63
N GLY A 110 -10.52 17.90 -9.33
CA GLY A 110 -10.53 16.75 -8.43
C GLY A 110 -9.50 16.86 -7.31
N LEU A 111 -9.82 16.29 -6.16
CA LEU A 111 -8.91 16.18 -5.03
C LEU A 111 -7.82 15.13 -5.32
N PRO A 112 -6.54 15.40 -5.00
CA PRO A 112 -5.53 14.34 -5.01
C PRO A 112 -5.95 13.17 -4.12
N ALA A 113 -5.88 11.94 -4.62
CA ALA A 113 -6.30 10.74 -3.89
C ALA A 113 -5.53 10.57 -2.57
N VAL A 114 -4.26 10.94 -2.55
CA VAL A 114 -3.42 10.92 -1.35
C VAL A 114 -3.95 11.84 -0.23
N LEU A 115 -4.57 12.97 -0.57
CA LEU A 115 -5.14 13.87 0.44
C LEU A 115 -6.43 13.29 1.05
N VAL A 116 -7.25 12.63 0.24
CA VAL A 116 -8.43 11.91 0.73
C VAL A 116 -8.00 10.79 1.68
N ALA A 117 -7.05 9.98 1.26
CA ALA A 117 -6.50 8.89 2.07
C ALA A 117 -5.92 9.40 3.40
N ARG A 118 -5.13 10.47 3.36
CA ARG A 118 -4.53 11.08 4.54
C ARG A 118 -5.58 11.63 5.50
N SER A 119 -6.60 12.31 4.98
CA SER A 119 -7.70 12.85 5.78
C SER A 119 -8.44 11.77 6.58
N ILE A 120 -8.66 10.60 5.98
CA ILE A 120 -9.33 9.47 6.64
C ILE A 120 -8.35 8.73 7.57
N ASN A 121 -7.17 8.38 7.09
CA ASN A 121 -6.21 7.56 7.82
C ASN A 121 -5.67 8.26 9.07
N SER A 122 -5.32 9.54 8.96
CA SER A 122 -4.71 10.32 10.05
C SER A 122 -5.69 11.21 10.80
N GLY A 123 -6.89 11.40 10.24
CA GLY A 123 -7.86 12.35 10.74
C GLY A 123 -7.47 13.80 10.45
N SER A 124 -8.33 14.71 10.89
CA SER A 124 -8.14 16.16 10.79
C SER A 124 -8.84 16.85 11.93
N SER A 125 -8.81 18.19 11.98
CA SER A 125 -9.57 18.97 12.97
C SER A 125 -11.08 18.74 12.93
N VAL A 126 -11.58 18.17 11.83
CA VAL A 126 -13.02 17.96 11.59
C VAL A 126 -13.39 16.51 11.26
N ARG A 127 -12.41 15.61 11.23
CA ARG A 127 -12.62 14.21 10.87
C ARG A 127 -11.92 13.27 11.84
N THR A 128 -12.63 12.28 12.34
CA THR A 128 -12.10 11.23 13.20
C THR A 128 -11.08 10.38 12.44
N LYS A 129 -10.03 9.96 13.13
CA LYS A 129 -8.97 9.12 12.61
C LYS A 129 -9.44 7.67 12.42
N HIS A 130 -9.24 7.13 11.23
CA HIS A 130 -9.43 5.72 10.90
C HIS A 130 -8.12 5.16 10.33
N PRO A 131 -7.20 4.63 11.16
CA PRO A 131 -5.83 4.28 10.75
C PRO A 131 -5.78 2.95 9.96
N PHE A 132 -6.49 2.89 8.85
CA PHE A 132 -6.63 1.69 8.02
C PHE A 132 -5.30 1.18 7.46
N MET A 133 -4.34 2.06 7.18
CA MET A 133 -3.00 1.66 6.72
C MET A 133 -2.25 0.86 7.79
N ARG A 134 -2.25 1.35 9.03
CA ARG A 134 -1.60 0.66 10.15
C ARG A 134 -2.29 -0.66 10.50
N GLN A 135 -3.62 -0.68 10.45
CA GLN A 135 -4.41 -1.87 10.70
C GLN A 135 -4.14 -2.95 9.64
N ALA A 136 -4.10 -2.55 8.36
CA ALA A 136 -3.77 -3.44 7.26
C ALA A 136 -2.36 -4.02 7.39
N GLN A 137 -1.37 -3.18 7.71
CA GLN A 137 0.00 -3.63 7.91
C GLN A 137 0.11 -4.65 9.04
N ALA A 138 -0.53 -4.39 10.18
CA ALA A 138 -0.52 -5.32 11.31
C ALA A 138 -1.19 -6.66 10.97
N ALA A 139 -2.32 -6.62 10.28
CA ALA A 139 -3.08 -7.82 9.92
C ALA A 139 -2.40 -8.66 8.82
N ALA A 140 -1.68 -8.03 7.91
CA ALA A 140 -1.07 -8.69 6.74
C ALA A 140 0.41 -9.04 6.92
N LYS A 141 1.09 -8.54 7.95
CA LYS A 141 2.55 -8.63 8.11
C LYS A 141 3.09 -10.04 7.90
N ALA A 142 2.56 -11.03 8.60
CA ALA A 142 3.04 -12.41 8.51
C ALA A 142 2.84 -13.00 7.10
N ARG A 143 1.66 -12.81 6.51
CA ARG A 143 1.34 -13.27 5.15
C ARG A 143 2.17 -12.56 4.09
N ALA A 144 2.47 -11.29 4.29
CA ALA A 144 3.31 -10.50 3.39
C ALA A 144 4.76 -10.99 3.40
N ILE A 145 5.31 -11.32 4.57
CA ILE A 145 6.65 -11.90 4.70
C ILE A 145 6.70 -13.27 4.01
N GLU A 146 5.72 -14.13 4.26
CA GLU A 146 5.64 -15.45 3.62
C GLU A 146 5.56 -15.34 2.09
N ALA A 147 4.75 -14.42 1.56
CA ALA A 147 4.66 -14.19 0.12
C ALA A 147 5.98 -13.67 -0.46
N ALA A 148 6.68 -12.78 0.24
CA ALA A 148 7.97 -12.27 -0.17
C ALA A 148 9.05 -13.38 -0.18
N GLU A 149 9.09 -14.21 0.86
CA GLU A 149 10.02 -15.36 0.93
C GLU A 149 9.76 -16.37 -0.19
N LYS A 150 8.49 -16.70 -0.45
CA LYS A 150 8.11 -17.59 -1.54
C LYS A 150 8.57 -17.05 -2.88
N ALA A 151 8.28 -15.78 -3.18
CA ALA A 151 8.69 -15.13 -4.42
C ALA A 151 10.21 -15.05 -4.58
N ALA A 152 10.95 -14.81 -3.49
CA ALA A 152 12.39 -14.84 -3.50
C ALA A 152 12.95 -16.24 -3.85
N ARG A 153 12.42 -17.30 -3.22
CA ARG A 153 12.83 -18.70 -3.48
C ARG A 153 12.55 -19.09 -4.92
N GLU A 154 11.38 -18.74 -5.47
CA GLU A 154 11.03 -19.01 -6.87
C GLU A 154 11.97 -18.28 -7.83
N ALA A 155 12.24 -16.99 -7.58
CA ALA A 155 13.18 -16.22 -8.40
C ALA A 155 14.60 -16.81 -8.37
N LEU A 156 15.05 -17.27 -7.19
CA LEU A 156 16.33 -17.93 -7.02
C LEU A 156 16.41 -19.25 -7.78
N ALA A 157 15.38 -20.07 -7.69
CA ALA A 157 15.30 -21.34 -8.41
C ALA A 157 15.39 -21.12 -9.94
N GLU A 158 14.66 -20.14 -10.47
CA GLU A 158 14.72 -19.75 -11.90
C GLU A 158 16.14 -19.31 -12.32
N MET A 159 16.85 -18.59 -11.48
CA MET A 159 18.23 -18.16 -11.75
C MET A 159 19.23 -19.33 -11.74
N MET A 160 18.98 -20.35 -10.92
CA MET A 160 19.87 -21.52 -10.84
C MET A 160 19.62 -22.54 -11.97
N GLU A 161 18.42 -22.55 -12.55
CA GLU A 161 18.07 -23.43 -13.69
C GLU A 161 18.48 -22.85 -15.05
N GLY A 162 18.73 -21.56 -15.12
CA GLY A 162 19.21 -20.85 -16.34
C GLY A 162 20.72 -20.71 -16.34
#